data_c13ab17d628c039eab3aa41c70f898a8
#
_entry.id   c13ab17d628c039eab3aa41c70f898a8
#
_cell.length_a   1.000
_cell.length_b   1.000
_cell.length_c   1.000
_cell.angle_alpha   90.00
_cell.angle_beta   90.00
_cell.angle_gamma   90.00
#
_symmetry.space_group_name_H-M   'P 1'
#
loop_
_entity.id
_entity.type
_entity.pdbx_description
1 polymer ?
#
loop_
_entity_poly.entity_id
_entity_poly.type
_entity_poly.pdbx_seq_one_letter_code
_entity_poly.pdbx_strand_id
1 'polypeptide(L)'
;EVYLVREYIEGMSLAQMVLQKGGISEAEICRISRKICQTAEQFQNPDEPMIHRDIKPENIVVTPGGEVVFIDFGTMRSYKKDGSRDTFVVGTRGTAAPEQYGYIQTDQRTDVYAIGQTMLYMVSESYEMNQLSECAVSRRMKKIIEKACSFEPDKRYGDAAQLRRAVEKCQANNRKKVYKNAGAVFGL
;
A
#
# COMPACT_ATOMS: atom_id res chain seq x y z
N GLU A 1 -9.50 -27.31 -20.23
CA GLU A 1 -8.75 -26.11 -19.80
C GLU A 1 -9.73 -25.00 -19.50
N VAL A 2 -9.51 -24.25 -18.41
CA VAL A 2 -10.35 -23.11 -18.04
C VAL A 2 -9.52 -21.85 -18.24
N TYR A 3 -10.06 -20.89 -18.98
CA TYR A 3 -9.42 -19.61 -19.27
C TYR A 3 -10.21 -18.48 -18.59
N LEU A 4 -9.52 -17.54 -17.98
CA LEU A 4 -10.07 -16.27 -17.53
C LEU A 4 -9.68 -15.18 -18.53
N VAL A 5 -10.67 -14.59 -19.19
CA VAL A 5 -10.48 -13.45 -20.09
C VAL A 5 -10.83 -12.19 -19.33
N ARG A 6 -9.92 -11.22 -19.32
CA ARG A 6 -10.10 -9.91 -18.68
C ARG A 6 -9.64 -8.79 -19.60
N GLU A 7 -10.04 -7.57 -19.31
CA GLU A 7 -9.53 -6.38 -19.98
C GLU A 7 -8.01 -6.29 -19.82
N TYR A 8 -7.31 -5.92 -20.90
CA TYR A 8 -5.89 -5.61 -20.86
C TYR A 8 -5.70 -4.19 -20.33
N ILE A 9 -4.93 -4.03 -19.27
CA ILE A 9 -4.60 -2.73 -18.69
C ILE A 9 -3.22 -2.31 -19.21
N GLU A 10 -3.20 -1.29 -20.08
CA GLU A 10 -1.97 -0.68 -20.54
C GLU A 10 -1.25 0.02 -19.39
N GLY A 11 0.02 -0.29 -19.19
CA GLY A 11 0.81 0.29 -18.12
C GLY A 11 1.98 -0.60 -17.72
N MET A 12 2.59 -0.25 -16.61
CA MET A 12 3.71 -0.96 -16.03
C MET A 12 3.36 -1.40 -14.61
N SER A 13 3.78 -2.60 -14.21
CA SER A 13 3.62 -2.99 -12.81
C SER A 13 4.43 -2.05 -11.90
N LEU A 14 3.93 -1.80 -10.70
CA LEU A 14 4.65 -0.96 -9.75
C LEU A 14 6.03 -1.51 -9.43
N ALA A 15 6.19 -2.84 -9.40
CA ALA A 15 7.49 -3.48 -9.22
C ALA A 15 8.46 -3.11 -10.35
N GLN A 16 8.03 -3.22 -11.60
CA GLN A 16 8.84 -2.83 -12.76
C GLN A 16 9.18 -1.34 -12.74
N MET A 17 8.21 -0.50 -12.39
CA MET A 17 8.40 0.96 -12.32
C MET A 17 9.45 1.34 -11.27
N VAL A 18 9.46 0.69 -10.09
CA VAL A 18 10.44 0.92 -9.04
C VAL A 18 11.84 0.56 -9.53
N LEU A 19 12.00 -0.65 -10.09
CA LEU A 19 13.29 -1.15 -10.59
C LEU A 19 13.85 -0.29 -11.74
N GLN A 20 13.01 0.19 -12.66
CA GLN A 20 13.48 0.99 -13.80
C GLN A 20 13.90 2.40 -13.41
N LYS A 21 13.27 2.99 -12.39
CA LYS A 21 13.57 4.38 -11.97
C LYS A 21 14.77 4.50 -11.05
N GLY A 22 15.25 3.40 -10.46
CA GLY A 22 16.34 3.42 -9.48
C GLY A 22 16.05 4.28 -8.26
N GLY A 23 14.76 4.43 -7.92
CA GLY A 23 14.23 5.21 -6.80
C GLY A 23 13.02 6.06 -7.18
N ILE A 24 12.08 6.16 -6.27
CA ILE A 24 10.84 6.94 -6.43
C ILE A 24 10.86 8.09 -5.42
N SER A 25 10.56 9.31 -5.89
CA SER A 25 10.46 10.46 -4.99
C SER A 25 9.35 10.30 -3.96
N GLU A 26 9.54 10.85 -2.74
CA GLU A 26 8.51 10.78 -1.69
C GLU A 26 7.17 11.39 -2.14
N ALA A 27 7.19 12.40 -2.99
CA ALA A 27 5.98 13.00 -3.55
C ALA A 27 5.22 12.01 -4.44
N GLU A 28 5.94 11.22 -5.24
CA GLU A 28 5.36 10.20 -6.10
C GLU A 28 4.88 8.99 -5.29
N ILE A 29 5.65 8.58 -4.27
CA ILE A 29 5.22 7.56 -3.30
C ILE A 29 3.89 7.95 -2.66
N CYS A 30 3.76 9.20 -2.17
CA CYS A 30 2.50 9.69 -1.62
C CYS A 30 1.36 9.64 -2.64
N ARG A 31 1.63 10.02 -3.90
CA ARG A 31 0.63 10.02 -4.96
C ARG A 31 0.12 8.60 -5.27
N ILE A 32 1.04 7.65 -5.43
CA ILE A 32 0.73 6.25 -5.73
C ILE A 32 0.02 5.61 -4.54
N SER A 33 0.57 5.73 -3.33
CA SER A 33 -0.02 5.16 -2.11
C SER A 33 -1.43 5.67 -1.85
N ARG A 34 -1.69 6.97 -2.10
CA ARG A 34 -3.04 7.54 -2.01
C ARG A 34 -4.02 6.84 -2.96
N LYS A 35 -3.60 6.59 -4.22
CA LYS A 35 -4.44 5.90 -5.21
C LYS A 35 -4.64 4.43 -4.87
N ILE A 36 -3.60 3.74 -4.39
CA ILE A 36 -3.71 2.37 -3.88
C ILE A 36 -4.76 2.29 -2.76
N CYS A 37 -4.69 3.21 -1.78
CA CYS A 37 -5.68 3.26 -0.71
C CYS A 37 -7.09 3.55 -1.24
N GLN A 38 -7.26 4.47 -2.20
CA GLN A 38 -8.56 4.79 -2.80
C GLN A 38 -9.17 3.57 -3.52
N THR A 39 -8.36 2.77 -4.20
CA THR A 39 -8.82 1.53 -4.82
C THR A 39 -9.20 0.50 -3.75
N ALA A 40 -8.40 0.33 -2.70
CA ALA A 40 -8.70 -0.58 -1.60
C ALA A 40 -9.97 -0.19 -0.84
N GLU A 41 -10.25 1.10 -0.65
CA GLU A 41 -11.48 1.60 -0.01
C GLU A 41 -12.75 1.13 -0.73
N GLN A 42 -12.71 0.94 -2.06
CA GLN A 42 -13.86 0.46 -2.83
C GLN A 42 -14.25 -0.98 -2.45
N PHE A 43 -13.28 -1.80 -2.05
CA PHE A 43 -13.52 -3.18 -1.60
C PHE A 43 -13.92 -3.25 -0.12
N GLN A 44 -13.50 -2.28 0.67
CA GLN A 44 -13.79 -2.20 2.12
C GLN A 44 -15.17 -1.56 2.40
N ASN A 45 -16.12 -1.74 1.49
CA ASN A 45 -17.50 -1.25 1.65
C ASN A 45 -18.12 -1.83 2.94
N PRO A 46 -18.75 -1.00 3.82
CA PRO A 46 -19.36 -1.46 5.06
C PRO A 46 -20.43 -2.54 4.91
N ASP A 47 -21.17 -2.56 3.80
CA ASP A 47 -22.27 -3.48 3.56
C ASP A 47 -21.78 -4.90 3.18
N GLU A 48 -20.74 -4.98 2.36
CA GLU A 48 -20.09 -6.24 1.98
C GLU A 48 -18.56 -6.06 1.96
N PRO A 49 -17.90 -6.01 3.12
CA PRO A 49 -16.47 -5.78 3.16
C PRO A 49 -15.72 -6.96 2.55
N MET A 50 -14.93 -6.65 1.52
CA MET A 50 -14.02 -7.59 0.88
C MET A 50 -12.59 -7.29 1.29
N ILE A 51 -11.78 -8.32 1.46
CA ILE A 51 -10.36 -8.23 1.77
C ILE A 51 -9.60 -8.78 0.57
N HIS A 52 -8.63 -8.03 0.06
CA HIS A 52 -7.88 -8.42 -1.15
C HIS A 52 -6.86 -9.52 -0.86
N ARG A 53 -6.10 -9.40 0.24
CA ARG A 53 -5.13 -10.38 0.78
C ARG A 53 -3.86 -10.62 -0.04
N ASP A 54 -3.71 -10.01 -1.23
CA ASP A 54 -2.50 -10.10 -2.06
C ASP A 54 -2.18 -8.76 -2.77
N ILE A 55 -2.31 -7.65 -2.03
CA ILE A 55 -1.84 -6.34 -2.50
C ILE A 55 -0.32 -6.36 -2.48
N LYS A 56 0.30 -6.19 -3.66
CA LYS A 56 1.75 -6.16 -3.83
C LYS A 56 2.14 -5.41 -5.10
N PRO A 57 3.39 -4.94 -5.22
CA PRO A 57 3.85 -4.17 -6.38
C PRO A 57 3.64 -4.86 -7.73
N GLU A 58 3.70 -6.19 -7.79
CA GLU A 58 3.50 -6.98 -8.99
C GLU A 58 2.04 -6.98 -9.47
N ASN A 59 1.09 -6.88 -8.53
CA ASN A 59 -0.36 -6.89 -8.78
C ASN A 59 -0.95 -5.48 -8.94
N ILE A 60 -0.12 -4.46 -9.00
CA ILE A 60 -0.51 -3.06 -9.18
C ILE A 60 0.06 -2.55 -10.48
N VAL A 61 -0.80 -2.13 -11.41
CA VAL A 61 -0.41 -1.47 -12.66
C VAL A 61 -0.55 0.04 -12.51
N VAL A 62 0.48 0.77 -12.90
CA VAL A 62 0.45 2.23 -13.05
C VAL A 62 0.31 2.53 -14.55
N THR A 63 -0.80 3.12 -14.94
CA THR A 63 -1.08 3.46 -16.34
C THR A 63 -0.27 4.68 -16.79
N PRO A 64 -0.12 4.94 -18.10
CA PRO A 64 0.50 6.16 -18.62
C PRO A 64 -0.17 7.44 -18.11
N GLY A 65 -1.48 7.41 -17.86
CA GLY A 65 -2.25 8.51 -17.23
C GLY A 65 -2.00 8.65 -15.73
N GLY A 66 -1.19 7.75 -15.15
CA GLY A 66 -0.85 7.74 -13.72
C GLY A 66 -1.97 7.20 -12.83
N GLU A 67 -2.96 6.48 -13.39
CA GLU A 67 -3.93 5.74 -12.61
C GLU A 67 -3.32 4.48 -12.02
N VAL A 68 -3.91 3.97 -10.95
CA VAL A 68 -3.47 2.75 -10.25
C VAL A 68 -4.59 1.72 -10.35
N VAL A 69 -4.28 0.58 -10.92
CA VAL A 69 -5.24 -0.52 -11.16
C VAL A 69 -4.70 -1.81 -10.53
N PHE A 70 -5.53 -2.50 -9.76
CA PHE A 70 -5.22 -3.84 -9.27
C PHE A 70 -5.59 -4.87 -10.35
N ILE A 71 -4.71 -5.86 -10.57
CA ILE A 71 -4.85 -6.80 -11.69
C ILE A 71 -5.07 -8.27 -11.28
N ASP A 72 -5.01 -8.59 -10.01
CA ASP A 72 -5.25 -9.94 -9.50
C ASP A 72 -6.17 -9.92 -8.28
N PHE A 73 -7.33 -10.57 -8.41
CA PHE A 73 -8.36 -10.65 -7.39
C PHE A 73 -8.59 -12.11 -6.93
N GLY A 74 -7.71 -13.04 -7.32
CA GLY A 74 -7.86 -14.47 -7.05
C GLY A 74 -7.86 -14.84 -5.56
N THR A 75 -7.37 -13.97 -4.71
CA THR A 75 -7.29 -14.17 -3.25
C THR A 75 -8.35 -13.42 -2.46
N MET A 76 -9.20 -12.62 -3.13
CA MET A 76 -10.24 -11.84 -2.45
C MET A 76 -11.21 -12.71 -1.67
N ARG A 77 -11.63 -12.19 -0.53
CA ARG A 77 -12.61 -12.85 0.35
C ARG A 77 -13.56 -11.84 0.96
N SER A 78 -14.85 -12.23 1.07
CA SER A 78 -15.80 -11.50 1.92
C SER A 78 -15.43 -11.64 3.39
N TYR A 79 -15.42 -10.54 4.10
CA TYR A 79 -15.25 -10.54 5.56
C TYR A 79 -16.55 -11.01 6.23
N LYS A 80 -16.46 -12.04 7.07
CA LYS A 80 -17.59 -12.54 7.87
C LYS A 80 -17.38 -12.19 9.33
N LYS A 81 -18.37 -11.54 9.94
CA LYS A 81 -18.34 -11.16 11.38
C LYS A 81 -18.47 -12.37 12.33
N ASP A 82 -18.71 -13.56 11.82
CA ASP A 82 -18.97 -14.79 12.60
C ASP A 82 -17.71 -15.43 13.23
N GLY A 83 -16.55 -14.81 13.06
CA GLY A 83 -15.28 -15.29 13.63
C GLY A 83 -14.73 -16.56 12.96
N SER A 84 -15.28 -16.97 11.80
CA SER A 84 -14.77 -18.13 11.07
C SER A 84 -13.31 -17.91 10.65
N ARG A 85 -12.42 -18.79 11.09
CA ARG A 85 -10.99 -18.74 10.71
C ARG A 85 -10.82 -18.89 9.20
N ASP A 86 -9.78 -18.27 8.67
CA ASP A 86 -9.39 -18.46 7.30
C ASP A 86 -9.03 -19.93 7.06
N THR A 87 -9.68 -20.56 6.07
CA THR A 87 -9.53 -21.98 5.77
C THR A 87 -8.21 -22.31 5.08
N PHE A 88 -7.53 -21.31 4.52
CA PHE A 88 -6.29 -21.50 3.78
C PHE A 88 -5.29 -20.41 4.13
N VAL A 89 -4.03 -20.79 4.25
CA VAL A 89 -2.90 -19.84 4.28
C VAL A 89 -2.75 -19.28 2.87
N VAL A 90 -2.99 -17.99 2.70
CA VAL A 90 -2.92 -17.29 1.41
C VAL A 90 -2.10 -16.03 1.59
N GLY A 91 -1.19 -15.79 0.67
CA GLY A 91 -0.40 -14.56 0.63
C GLY A 91 0.99 -14.79 0.05
N THR A 92 1.61 -13.72 -0.41
CA THR A 92 2.97 -13.73 -0.95
C THR A 92 3.97 -13.46 0.16
N ARG A 93 5.06 -14.25 0.22
CA ARG A 93 6.13 -14.02 1.18
C ARG A 93 6.70 -12.60 1.03
N GLY A 94 6.78 -11.88 2.14
CA GLY A 94 7.24 -10.48 2.19
C GLY A 94 6.11 -9.46 2.25
N THR A 95 4.97 -9.69 1.57
CA THR A 95 3.82 -8.78 1.61
C THR A 95 2.65 -9.27 2.44
N ALA A 96 2.55 -10.60 2.66
CA ALA A 96 1.48 -11.19 3.46
C ALA A 96 1.57 -10.74 4.93
N ALA A 97 0.44 -10.33 5.47
CA ALA A 97 0.34 -9.95 6.87
C ALA A 97 0.49 -11.18 7.79
N PRO A 98 1.02 -11.01 9.03
CA PRO A 98 1.24 -12.12 9.96
C PRO A 98 0.01 -13.00 10.17
N GLU A 99 -1.19 -12.42 10.25
CA GLU A 99 -2.43 -13.14 10.44
C GLU A 99 -2.79 -14.07 9.27
N GLN A 100 -2.30 -13.81 8.05
CA GLN A 100 -2.53 -14.68 6.89
C GLN A 100 -1.86 -16.06 7.03
N TYR A 101 -0.93 -16.20 7.96
CA TYR A 101 -0.29 -17.48 8.27
C TYR A 101 -1.11 -18.34 9.24
N GLY A 102 -2.39 -18.02 9.46
CA GLY A 102 -3.34 -18.87 10.17
C GLY A 102 -3.49 -18.60 11.67
N TYR A 103 -2.97 -17.48 12.17
CA TYR A 103 -3.05 -17.14 13.59
C TYR A 103 -4.39 -16.50 13.99
N ILE A 104 -4.94 -15.63 13.13
CA ILE A 104 -6.16 -14.85 13.38
C ILE A 104 -6.92 -14.72 12.05
N GLN A 105 -8.22 -14.41 12.10
CA GLN A 105 -9.00 -14.08 10.92
C GLN A 105 -8.47 -12.81 10.26
N THR A 106 -8.36 -12.84 8.92
CA THR A 106 -8.01 -11.63 8.14
C THR A 106 -9.18 -10.64 8.13
N ASP A 107 -8.86 -9.36 8.22
CA ASP A 107 -9.78 -8.24 8.07
C ASP A 107 -9.16 -7.13 7.20
N GLN A 108 -9.82 -5.98 7.10
CA GLN A 108 -9.34 -4.84 6.30
C GLN A 108 -7.94 -4.33 6.69
N ARG A 109 -7.47 -4.62 7.91
CA ARG A 109 -6.13 -4.26 8.39
C ARG A 109 -5.04 -5.15 7.79
N THR A 110 -5.42 -6.30 7.24
CA THR A 110 -4.55 -7.16 6.44
C THR A 110 -4.11 -6.45 5.16
N ASP A 111 -5.05 -5.80 4.46
CA ASP A 111 -4.73 -4.99 3.28
C ASP A 111 -3.91 -3.75 3.65
N VAL A 112 -4.16 -3.12 4.81
CA VAL A 112 -3.33 -2.02 5.32
C VAL A 112 -1.87 -2.44 5.47
N TYR A 113 -1.61 -3.64 6.01
CA TYR A 113 -0.25 -4.17 6.12
C TYR A 113 0.39 -4.36 4.74
N ALA A 114 -0.32 -4.98 3.81
CA ALA A 114 0.17 -5.21 2.44
C ALA A 114 0.44 -3.90 1.68
N ILE A 115 -0.39 -2.87 1.88
CA ILE A 115 -0.13 -1.51 1.37
C ILE A 115 1.13 -0.93 2.02
N GLY A 116 1.30 -1.10 3.33
CA GLY A 116 2.51 -0.68 4.05
C GLY A 116 3.78 -1.32 3.49
N GLN A 117 3.75 -2.63 3.22
CA GLN A 117 4.86 -3.37 2.58
C GLN A 117 5.11 -2.89 1.14
N THR A 118 4.04 -2.59 0.40
CA THR A 118 4.17 -1.97 -0.94
C THR A 118 4.83 -0.59 -0.85
N MET A 119 4.50 0.21 0.16
CA MET A 119 5.16 1.50 0.42
C MET A 119 6.64 1.31 0.79
N LEU A 120 6.96 0.32 1.62
CA LEU A 120 8.33 -0.03 1.97
C LEU A 120 9.11 -0.41 0.72
N TYR A 121 8.54 -1.25 -0.15
CA TYR A 121 9.18 -1.63 -1.42
C TYR A 121 9.46 -0.42 -2.32
N MET A 122 8.54 0.55 -2.39
CA MET A 122 8.76 1.77 -3.17
C MET A 122 9.92 2.63 -2.66
N VAL A 123 10.28 2.55 -1.38
CA VAL A 123 11.37 3.35 -0.79
C VAL A 123 12.70 2.61 -0.71
N SER A 124 12.70 1.28 -0.67
CA SER A 124 13.90 0.46 -0.39
C SER A 124 14.18 -0.65 -1.40
N GLU A 125 13.27 -0.89 -2.34
CA GLU A 125 13.31 -2.06 -3.26
C GLU A 125 13.35 -3.40 -2.52
N SER A 126 12.89 -3.41 -1.27
CA SER A 126 12.95 -4.56 -0.36
C SER A 126 11.71 -4.59 0.54
N TYR A 127 11.42 -5.75 1.10
CA TYR A 127 10.39 -5.94 2.14
C TYR A 127 10.99 -6.01 3.56
N GLU A 128 12.29 -5.74 3.69
CA GLU A 128 12.99 -5.80 4.97
C GLU A 128 12.88 -4.46 5.72
N MET A 129 12.14 -4.43 6.81
CA MET A 129 11.84 -3.22 7.59
C MET A 129 13.09 -2.52 8.14
N ASN A 130 14.18 -3.25 8.39
CA ASN A 130 15.45 -2.68 8.85
C ASN A 130 16.07 -1.70 7.85
N GLN A 131 15.80 -1.86 6.54
CA GLN A 131 16.31 -0.95 5.50
C GLN A 131 15.61 0.41 5.51
N LEU A 132 14.41 0.50 6.11
CA LEU A 132 13.65 1.76 6.14
C LEU A 132 14.42 2.90 6.81
N SER A 133 15.26 2.60 7.81
CA SER A 133 16.04 3.60 8.53
C SER A 133 17.01 4.36 7.62
N GLU A 134 17.55 3.71 6.57
CA GLU A 134 18.53 4.25 5.64
C GLU A 134 17.89 4.99 4.44
N CYS A 135 16.60 4.77 4.20
CA CYS A 135 15.90 5.36 3.06
C CYS A 135 15.81 6.89 3.16
N ALA A 136 16.02 7.57 2.02
CA ALA A 136 16.01 9.04 1.91
C ALA A 136 14.58 9.63 1.85
N VAL A 137 13.71 9.22 2.78
CA VAL A 137 12.34 9.75 2.94
C VAL A 137 12.16 10.42 4.29
N SER A 138 11.12 11.26 4.40
CA SER A 138 10.87 12.00 5.64
C SER A 138 10.60 11.06 6.82
N ARG A 139 10.95 11.54 8.04
CA ARG A 139 10.62 10.82 9.28
C ARG A 139 9.12 10.50 9.40
N ARG A 140 8.26 11.35 8.81
CA ARG A 140 6.81 11.13 8.79
C ARG A 140 6.43 9.95 7.90
N MET A 141 7.03 9.84 6.70
CA MET A 141 6.81 8.71 5.81
C MET A 141 7.27 7.41 6.47
N LYS A 142 8.46 7.40 7.09
CA LYS A 142 8.95 6.23 7.85
C LYS A 142 7.94 5.79 8.90
N LYS A 143 7.43 6.71 9.73
CA LYS A 143 6.40 6.40 10.74
C LYS A 143 5.08 5.87 10.17
N ILE A 144 4.69 6.32 8.97
CA ILE A 144 3.48 5.81 8.31
C ILE A 144 3.69 4.34 7.91
N ILE A 145 4.84 4.03 7.30
CA ILE A 145 5.20 2.67 6.88
C ILE A 145 5.32 1.76 8.11
N GLU A 146 6.07 2.16 9.12
CA GLU A 146 6.24 1.41 10.38
C GLU A 146 4.89 1.07 11.03
N LYS A 147 3.97 2.07 11.10
CA LYS A 147 2.66 1.84 11.67
C LYS A 147 1.80 0.91 10.81
N ALA A 148 1.80 1.06 9.49
CA ALA A 148 1.05 0.20 8.59
C ALA A 148 1.54 -1.26 8.67
N CYS A 149 2.87 -1.46 8.79
CA CYS A 149 3.52 -2.76 8.86
C CYS A 149 3.67 -3.30 10.31
N SER A 150 2.94 -2.75 11.28
CA SER A 150 2.97 -3.30 12.65
C SER A 150 2.52 -4.76 12.66
N PHE A 151 3.22 -5.61 13.44
CA PHE A 151 2.90 -7.03 13.55
C PHE A 151 1.46 -7.25 14.02
N GLU A 152 1.06 -6.55 15.09
CA GLU A 152 -0.27 -6.62 15.65
C GLU A 152 -1.25 -5.75 14.85
N PRO A 153 -2.38 -6.31 14.34
CA PRO A 153 -3.37 -5.55 13.57
C PRO A 153 -3.91 -4.31 14.30
N ASP A 154 -4.10 -4.38 15.61
CA ASP A 154 -4.62 -3.27 16.44
C ASP A 154 -3.67 -2.05 16.50
N LYS A 155 -2.40 -2.25 16.21
CA LYS A 155 -1.40 -1.17 16.15
C LYS A 155 -1.33 -0.49 14.79
N ARG A 156 -1.97 -1.04 13.76
CA ARG A 156 -2.02 -0.51 12.41
C ARG A 156 -3.04 0.65 12.27
N TYR A 157 -3.23 1.13 11.07
CA TYR A 157 -4.41 1.90 10.69
C TYR A 157 -5.60 0.95 10.60
N GLY A 158 -6.79 1.42 11.01
CA GLY A 158 -7.97 0.57 11.06
C GLY A 158 -8.52 0.15 9.67
N ASP A 159 -8.21 0.96 8.65
CA ASP A 159 -8.67 0.76 7.27
C ASP A 159 -7.79 1.52 6.28
N ALA A 160 -8.01 1.30 4.98
CA ALA A 160 -7.30 2.00 3.90
C ALA A 160 -7.57 3.52 3.92
N ALA A 161 -8.76 3.96 4.34
CA ALA A 161 -9.10 5.38 4.42
C ALA A 161 -8.28 6.11 5.50
N GLN A 162 -8.02 5.48 6.65
CA GLN A 162 -7.17 6.05 7.70
C GLN A 162 -5.71 6.15 7.21
N LEU A 163 -5.19 5.12 6.54
CA LEU A 163 -3.86 5.15 5.95
C LEU A 163 -3.75 6.25 4.89
N ARG A 164 -4.74 6.37 3.99
CA ARG A 164 -4.80 7.44 2.99
C ARG A 164 -4.71 8.83 3.61
N ARG A 165 -5.52 9.10 4.64
CA ARG A 165 -5.49 10.39 5.36
C ARG A 165 -4.11 10.70 5.96
N ALA A 166 -3.39 9.69 6.44
CA ALA A 166 -2.02 9.87 6.95
C ALA A 166 -1.04 10.23 5.83
N VAL A 167 -1.13 9.57 4.68
CA VAL A 167 -0.33 9.84 3.48
C VAL A 167 -0.61 11.24 2.93
N GLU A 168 -1.86 11.66 2.84
CA GLU A 168 -2.27 13.00 2.39
C GLU A 168 -1.70 14.10 3.31
N LYS A 169 -1.75 13.91 4.63
CA LYS A 169 -1.13 14.83 5.60
C LYS A 169 0.38 14.89 5.45
N CYS A 170 1.04 13.78 5.08
CA CYS A 170 2.46 13.76 4.78
C CYS A 170 2.77 14.62 3.56
N GLN A 171 2.06 14.41 2.46
CA GLN A 171 2.22 15.14 1.21
C GLN A 171 2.01 16.66 1.38
N ALA A 172 0.96 17.07 2.11
CA ALA A 172 0.65 18.47 2.34
C ALA A 172 1.77 19.22 3.10
N ASN A 173 2.40 18.54 4.08
CA ASN A 173 3.51 19.13 4.84
C ASN A 173 4.80 19.23 4.02
N ASN A 174 5.08 18.26 3.16
CA ASN A 174 6.23 18.32 2.27
C ASN A 174 6.10 19.50 1.30
N ARG A 175 4.91 19.74 0.73
CA ARG A 175 4.65 20.93 -0.10
C ARG A 175 4.91 22.23 0.67
N LYS A 176 4.39 22.38 1.88
CA LYS A 176 4.60 23.58 2.71
C LYS A 176 6.08 23.83 3.01
N LYS A 177 6.88 22.79 3.22
CA LYS A 177 8.31 22.89 3.48
C LYS A 177 9.07 23.37 2.24
N VAL A 178 8.72 22.89 1.06
CA VAL A 178 9.31 23.34 -0.21
C VAL A 178 9.02 24.82 -0.46
N TYR A 179 7.77 25.28 -0.29
CA TYR A 179 7.40 26.68 -0.45
C TYR A 179 8.09 27.60 0.56
N LYS A 180 8.23 27.20 1.82
CA LYS A 180 8.96 27.98 2.83
C LYS A 180 10.44 28.14 2.47
N ASN A 181 11.09 27.06 2.00
CA ASN A 181 12.48 27.11 1.61
C ASN A 181 12.69 27.95 0.32
N ALA A 182 11.78 27.87 -0.64
CA ALA A 182 11.81 28.69 -1.85
C ALA A 182 11.59 30.18 -1.51
N GLY A 183 10.67 30.54 -0.61
CA GLY A 183 10.44 31.89 -0.16
C GLY A 183 11.64 32.49 0.61
N ALA A 184 12.40 31.64 1.32
CA ALA A 184 13.61 32.09 2.01
C ALA A 184 14.82 32.37 1.07
N VAL A 185 14.80 31.81 -0.15
CA VAL A 185 15.86 32.03 -1.16
C VAL A 185 15.58 33.28 -2.02
N PHE A 186 14.33 33.73 -2.11
CA PHE A 186 13.93 34.94 -2.86
C PHE A 186 13.61 36.14 -1.98
N GLY A 187 13.86 36.06 -0.67
CA GLY A 187 13.72 37.12 0.28
C GLY A 187 15.06 37.81 0.54
N LEU A 188 15.56 38.58 -0.44
CA LEU A 188 16.53 39.66 -0.31
C LEU A 188 15.84 40.94 -0.72
#